data_867a99717563c7ce99b3906924775aab
#
_entry.id   867a99717563c7ce99b3906924775aab
#
_cell.length_a   1.000
_cell.length_b   1.000
_cell.length_c   1.000
_cell.angle_alpha   90.00
_cell.angle_beta   90.00
_cell.angle_gamma   90.00
#
_symmetry.space_group_name_H-M   'P 1'
#
loop_
_entity.id
_entity.type
_entity.pdbx_description
1 polymer ?
#
loop_
_entity_poly.entity_id
_entity_poly.type
_entity_poly.pdbx_seq_one_letter_code
_entity_poly.pdbx_strand_id
1 'polypeptide(L)'
;MVKRWIWFSGLVAAVVLLAATVAPRLASAQRTVDLVLGCSPVALTYDDGTAITTVAEGVAPAGALDTIWKYLPAEGRWLGYMASAPAGVSDLQTVERLDAVFVCVNVVATITMPQIGGGG
;
A
#
# COMPACT_ATOMS: atom_id res chain seq x y z
N MET A 1 -1.53 -55.81 -3.04
CA MET A 1 -2.72 -55.13 -2.56
C MET A 1 -2.40 -53.93 -1.69
N VAL A 2 -1.53 -54.10 -0.73
CA VAL A 2 -1.17 -52.98 0.16
C VAL A 2 -0.53 -51.82 -0.57
N LYS A 3 0.21 -52.06 -1.63
CA LYS A 3 0.87 -51.02 -2.42
C LYS A 3 -0.10 -50.02 -3.06
N ARG A 4 -1.28 -50.42 -3.41
CA ARG A 4 -2.27 -49.55 -4.04
C ARG A 4 -2.77 -48.45 -3.10
N TRP A 5 -2.85 -48.73 -1.84
CA TRP A 5 -3.29 -47.77 -0.83
C TRP A 5 -2.35 -46.59 -0.70
N ILE A 6 -1.08 -46.85 -0.79
CA ILE A 6 -0.04 -45.83 -0.69
C ILE A 6 -0.12 -44.85 -1.86
N TRP A 7 -0.44 -45.33 -3.05
CA TRP A 7 -0.58 -44.51 -4.24
C TRP A 7 -1.73 -43.50 -4.13
N PHE A 8 -2.87 -43.92 -3.66
CA PHE A 8 -4.02 -43.02 -3.51
C PHE A 8 -3.75 -41.92 -2.48
N SER A 9 -3.09 -42.24 -1.41
CA SER A 9 -2.74 -41.24 -0.39
C SER A 9 -1.82 -40.18 -0.94
N GLY A 10 -0.87 -40.52 -1.77
CA GLY A 10 0.02 -39.56 -2.40
C GLY A 10 -0.67 -38.58 -3.33
N LEU A 11 -1.62 -39.07 -4.12
CA LEU A 11 -2.40 -38.24 -5.04
C LEU A 11 -3.28 -37.21 -4.32
N VAL A 12 -3.94 -37.63 -3.27
CA VAL A 12 -4.79 -36.75 -2.47
C VAL A 12 -3.97 -35.64 -1.82
N ALA A 13 -2.83 -35.96 -1.28
CA ALA A 13 -1.94 -34.97 -0.67
C ALA A 13 -1.48 -33.91 -1.68
N ALA A 14 -1.17 -34.31 -2.92
CA ALA A 14 -0.75 -33.38 -3.97
C ALA A 14 -1.85 -32.38 -4.34
N VAL A 15 -3.08 -32.81 -4.42
CA VAL A 15 -4.23 -31.95 -4.73
C VAL A 15 -4.44 -30.91 -3.64
N VAL A 16 -4.36 -31.29 -2.39
CA VAL A 16 -4.51 -30.37 -1.26
C VAL A 16 -3.43 -29.30 -1.26
N LEU A 17 -2.20 -29.64 -1.57
CA LEU A 17 -1.10 -28.67 -1.65
C LEU A 17 -1.33 -27.62 -2.74
N LEU A 18 -1.85 -28.00 -3.90
CA LEU A 18 -2.16 -27.08 -4.96
C LEU A 18 -3.24 -26.07 -4.56
N ALA A 19 -4.29 -26.53 -3.90
CA ALA A 19 -5.35 -25.65 -3.42
C ALA A 19 -4.83 -24.62 -2.42
N ALA A 20 -3.95 -25.02 -1.51
CA ALA A 20 -3.36 -24.12 -0.53
C ALA A 20 -2.45 -23.06 -1.15
N THR A 21 -1.80 -23.36 -2.27
CA THR A 21 -0.90 -22.41 -2.95
C THR A 21 -1.66 -21.32 -3.70
N VAL A 22 -2.84 -21.57 -4.20
CA VAL A 22 -3.63 -20.61 -4.98
C VAL A 22 -4.29 -19.56 -4.10
N ALA A 23 -4.82 -19.94 -2.95
CA ALA A 23 -5.59 -19.06 -2.08
C ALA A 23 -4.85 -17.76 -1.66
N PRO A 24 -3.57 -17.77 -1.24
CA PRO A 24 -2.87 -16.56 -0.82
C PRO A 24 -2.69 -15.51 -1.90
N ARG A 25 -2.64 -15.90 -3.16
CA ARG A 25 -2.44 -14.96 -4.26
C ARG A 25 -3.61 -14.02 -4.48
N LEU A 26 -4.82 -14.47 -4.18
CA LEU A 26 -6.02 -13.67 -4.41
C LEU A 26 -6.19 -12.54 -3.39
N ALA A 27 -5.52 -12.65 -2.25
CA ALA A 27 -5.68 -11.72 -1.15
C ALA A 27 -4.66 -10.56 -1.13
N SER A 28 -3.67 -10.54 -2.03
CA SER A 28 -2.52 -9.64 -1.90
C SER A 28 -2.32 -8.69 -3.08
N ALA A 29 -3.41 -8.25 -3.73
CA ALA A 29 -3.32 -7.28 -4.80
C ALA A 29 -2.94 -5.90 -4.24
N GLN A 30 -1.73 -5.45 -4.53
CA GLN A 30 -1.19 -4.16 -4.11
C GLN A 30 -0.42 -3.52 -5.25
N ARG A 31 -0.31 -2.20 -5.18
CA ARG A 31 0.48 -1.42 -6.11
C ARG A 31 1.65 -0.79 -5.37
N THR A 32 2.85 -0.93 -5.94
CA THR A 32 4.05 -0.31 -5.39
C THR A 32 4.59 0.71 -6.38
N VAL A 33 4.87 1.91 -5.91
CA VAL A 33 5.41 3.01 -6.70
C VAL A 33 6.79 3.38 -6.15
N ASP A 34 7.76 3.53 -7.05
CA ASP A 34 9.10 3.95 -6.68
C ASP A 34 9.12 5.45 -6.41
N LEU A 35 9.81 5.85 -5.36
CA LEU A 35 10.00 7.23 -4.96
C LEU A 35 11.47 7.60 -5.05
N VAL A 36 11.76 8.68 -5.76
CA VAL A 36 13.13 9.22 -5.83
C VAL A 36 13.39 10.12 -4.64
N LEU A 37 14.67 10.34 -4.32
CA LEU A 37 15.08 11.28 -3.28
C LEU A 37 14.46 12.66 -3.57
N GLY A 38 13.85 13.25 -2.57
CA GLY A 38 13.08 14.49 -2.69
C GLY A 38 11.60 14.23 -2.80
N CYS A 39 10.89 15.05 -3.54
CA CYS A 39 9.42 14.97 -3.65
C CYS A 39 9.01 14.39 -4.99
N SER A 40 8.11 13.41 -4.95
CA SER A 40 7.57 12.76 -6.14
C SER A 40 6.05 12.87 -6.15
N PRO A 41 5.42 13.17 -7.31
CA PRO A 41 3.97 13.17 -7.41
C PRO A 41 3.45 11.73 -7.41
N VAL A 42 2.41 11.47 -6.63
CA VAL A 42 1.79 10.16 -6.53
C VAL A 42 0.27 10.31 -6.55
N ALA A 43 -0.41 9.52 -7.37
CA ALA A 43 -1.86 9.39 -7.32
C ALA A 43 -2.20 8.28 -6.34
N LEU A 44 -2.90 8.64 -5.26
CA LEU A 44 -3.22 7.68 -4.21
C LEU A 44 -4.40 6.80 -4.59
N THR A 45 -4.33 5.54 -4.22
CA THR A 45 -5.35 4.53 -4.54
C THR A 45 -6.11 4.05 -3.31
N TYR A 46 -5.99 4.77 -2.21
CA TYR A 46 -6.74 4.48 -0.99
C TYR A 46 -8.19 4.92 -1.12
N ASP A 47 -9.07 4.32 -0.33
CA ASP A 47 -10.47 4.72 -0.27
C ASP A 47 -10.62 6.12 0.34
N ASP A 48 -11.74 6.77 0.02
CA ASP A 48 -12.07 8.08 0.57
C ASP A 48 -12.08 8.05 2.09
N GLY A 49 -11.47 9.06 2.70
CA GLY A 49 -11.41 9.19 4.14
C GLY A 49 -10.33 8.37 4.82
N THR A 50 -9.44 7.72 4.06
CA THR A 50 -8.33 6.99 4.65
C THR A 50 -7.41 7.92 5.42
N ALA A 51 -7.04 7.53 6.63
CA ALA A 51 -6.15 8.32 7.48
C ALA A 51 -4.78 8.48 6.82
N ILE A 52 -4.20 9.67 6.92
CA ILE A 52 -2.87 9.95 6.35
C ILE A 52 -1.79 9.06 6.97
N THR A 53 -1.96 8.67 8.23
CA THR A 53 -1.02 7.75 8.90
C THR A 53 -0.99 6.38 8.22
N THR A 54 -2.11 5.91 7.70
CA THR A 54 -2.16 4.66 6.92
C THR A 54 -1.34 4.80 5.64
N VAL A 55 -1.43 5.94 4.97
CA VAL A 55 -0.63 6.23 3.77
C VAL A 55 0.86 6.26 4.14
N ALA A 56 1.21 6.93 5.22
CA ALA A 56 2.60 7.03 5.70
C ALA A 56 3.20 5.67 6.01
N GLU A 57 2.42 4.75 6.57
CA GLU A 57 2.87 3.39 6.88
C GLU A 57 3.21 2.58 5.64
N GLY A 58 2.66 2.96 4.49
CA GLY A 58 2.96 2.30 3.22
C GLY A 58 4.30 2.68 2.62
N VAL A 59 5.00 3.65 3.18
CA VAL A 59 6.31 4.09 2.70
C VAL A 59 7.43 3.28 3.34
N ALA A 60 8.30 2.72 2.51
CA ALA A 60 9.45 1.92 2.96
C ALA A 60 10.74 2.46 2.31
N PRO A 61 11.89 2.37 2.99
CA PRO A 61 12.08 1.83 4.33
C PRO A 61 11.54 2.74 5.44
N ALA A 62 11.41 2.20 6.64
CA ALA A 62 10.96 2.97 7.80
C ALA A 62 11.87 4.19 8.00
N GLY A 63 11.25 5.35 8.30
CA GLY A 63 11.98 6.60 8.47
C GLY A 63 12.32 7.33 7.18
N ALA A 64 11.99 6.78 6.02
CA ALA A 64 12.25 7.43 4.73
C ALA A 64 11.33 8.62 4.47
N LEU A 65 10.10 8.57 4.96
CA LEU A 65 9.12 9.61 4.71
C LEU A 65 9.42 10.87 5.54
N ASP A 66 9.48 12.01 4.86
CA ASP A 66 9.57 13.32 5.51
C ASP A 66 8.20 13.99 5.57
N THR A 67 7.60 14.25 4.42
CA THR A 67 6.33 14.98 4.31
C THR A 67 5.47 14.44 3.19
N ILE A 68 4.16 14.70 3.30
CA ILE A 68 3.19 14.49 2.21
C ILE A 68 2.42 15.80 2.05
N TRP A 69 2.30 16.30 0.82
CA TRP A 69 1.62 17.56 0.51
C TRP A 69 0.48 17.34 -0.45
N LYS A 70 -0.67 17.92 -0.13
CA LYS A 70 -1.86 17.92 -0.98
C LYS A 70 -2.29 19.35 -1.24
N TYR A 71 -2.50 19.69 -2.51
CA TYR A 71 -3.02 21.01 -2.88
C TYR A 71 -4.54 21.00 -2.96
N LEU A 72 -5.19 22.01 -2.37
CA LEU A 72 -6.62 22.21 -2.44
C LEU A 72 -6.91 23.35 -3.43
N PRO A 73 -7.24 23.07 -4.70
CA PRO A 73 -7.40 24.13 -5.71
C PRO A 73 -8.58 25.07 -5.42
N ALA A 74 -9.65 24.56 -4.83
CA ALA A 74 -10.79 25.39 -4.48
C ALA A 74 -10.48 26.45 -3.41
N GLU A 75 -9.52 26.17 -2.54
CA GLU A 75 -9.10 27.06 -1.45
C GLU A 75 -7.78 27.76 -1.73
N GLY A 76 -7.06 27.33 -2.77
CA GLY A 76 -5.76 27.91 -3.13
C GLY A 76 -4.69 27.68 -2.08
N ARG A 77 -4.73 26.56 -1.36
CA ARG A 77 -3.77 26.28 -0.30
C ARG A 77 -3.31 24.82 -0.28
N TRP A 78 -2.20 24.60 0.42
CA TRP A 78 -1.63 23.28 0.62
C TRP A 78 -1.97 22.75 2.01
N LEU A 79 -2.23 21.44 2.10
CA LEU A 79 -2.26 20.71 3.35
C LEU A 79 -0.99 19.85 3.41
N GLY A 80 -0.39 19.76 4.60
CA GLY A 80 0.84 19.01 4.81
C GLY A 80 0.74 18.01 5.94
N TYR A 81 1.40 16.88 5.76
CA TYR A 81 1.63 15.90 6.81
C TYR A 81 3.14 15.78 7.03
N MET A 82 3.57 15.93 8.27
CA MET A 82 4.99 15.82 8.64
C MET A 82 5.19 14.58 9.51
N ALA A 83 5.98 13.64 8.98
CA ALA A 83 6.16 12.34 9.62
C ALA A 83 6.78 12.43 11.02
N SER A 84 7.63 13.44 11.25
CA SER A 84 8.30 13.64 12.55
C SER A 84 7.49 14.46 13.56
N ALA A 85 6.36 15.04 13.15
CA ALA A 85 5.55 15.88 14.01
C ALA A 85 4.66 15.03 14.93
N PRO A 86 4.32 15.53 16.14
CA PRO A 86 3.35 14.85 16.98
C PRO A 86 1.98 14.71 16.31
N ALA A 87 1.20 13.74 16.73
CA ALA A 87 -0.15 13.52 16.21
C ALA A 87 -1.00 14.78 16.39
N GLY A 88 -1.77 15.15 15.35
CA GLY A 88 -2.67 16.29 15.37
C GLY A 88 -2.05 17.64 15.01
N VAL A 89 -0.74 17.70 14.82
CA VAL A 89 -0.05 18.93 14.39
C VAL A 89 -0.19 19.17 12.90
N SER A 90 -0.14 18.10 12.12
CA SER A 90 -0.29 18.21 10.65
C SER A 90 -1.74 18.47 10.26
N ASP A 91 -1.95 19.35 9.30
CA ASP A 91 -3.31 19.69 8.84
C ASP A 91 -3.84 18.72 7.76
N LEU A 92 -2.99 17.94 7.13
CA LEU A 92 -3.41 16.85 6.26
C LEU A 92 -3.73 15.62 7.13
N GLN A 93 -5.01 15.32 7.29
CA GLN A 93 -5.48 14.25 8.18
C GLN A 93 -5.95 13.01 7.44
N THR A 94 -6.64 13.21 6.31
CA THR A 94 -7.21 12.13 5.50
C THR A 94 -6.98 12.40 4.02
N VAL A 95 -7.10 11.35 3.24
CA VAL A 95 -6.99 11.43 1.77
C VAL A 95 -8.24 10.87 1.13
N GLU A 96 -8.45 11.26 -0.13
CA GLU A 96 -9.54 10.77 -0.96
C GLU A 96 -8.97 9.89 -2.07
N ARG A 97 -9.82 9.07 -2.63
CA ARG A 97 -9.43 8.21 -3.75
C ARG A 97 -8.96 9.06 -4.93
N LEU A 98 -7.82 8.68 -5.49
CA LEU A 98 -7.16 9.38 -6.61
C LEU A 98 -6.66 10.78 -6.28
N ASP A 99 -6.52 11.12 -5.00
CA ASP A 99 -5.81 12.34 -4.64
C ASP A 99 -4.40 12.32 -5.22
N ALA A 100 -4.01 13.43 -5.83
CA ALA A 100 -2.64 13.65 -6.26
C ALA A 100 -1.89 14.39 -5.16
N VAL A 101 -0.84 13.76 -4.65
CA VAL A 101 -0.03 14.31 -3.56
C VAL A 101 1.44 14.30 -3.94
N PHE A 102 2.23 15.12 -3.27
CA PHE A 102 3.68 15.04 -3.34
C PHE A 102 4.19 14.31 -2.10
N VAL A 103 4.88 13.20 -2.32
CA VAL A 103 5.49 12.42 -1.26
C VAL A 103 6.98 12.74 -1.24
N CYS A 104 7.45 13.33 -0.15
CA CYS A 104 8.84 13.76 -0.01
C CYS A 104 9.58 12.79 0.93
N VAL A 105 10.69 12.25 0.42
CA VAL A 105 11.48 11.25 1.14
C VAL A 105 12.93 11.68 1.23
N ASN A 106 13.61 11.20 2.28
CA ASN A 106 15.01 11.52 2.55
C ASN A 106 16.01 10.50 2.00
N VAL A 107 15.48 9.38 1.50
CA VAL A 107 16.26 8.35 0.77
C VAL A 107 15.37 7.79 -0.34
N VAL A 108 15.97 7.10 -1.30
CA VAL A 108 15.20 6.36 -2.30
C VAL A 108 14.29 5.36 -1.57
N ALA A 109 13.02 5.37 -1.91
CA ALA A 109 11.99 4.65 -1.18
C ALA A 109 10.92 4.08 -2.11
N THR A 110 9.92 3.43 -1.54
CA THR A 110 8.73 2.96 -2.25
C THR A 110 7.51 3.27 -1.42
N ILE A 111 6.36 3.40 -2.09
CA ILE A 111 5.06 3.46 -1.41
C ILE A 111 4.18 2.34 -1.94
N THR A 112 3.59 1.57 -1.03
CA THR A 112 2.69 0.46 -1.35
C THR A 112 1.26 0.86 -1.00
N MET A 113 0.36 0.67 -1.95
CA MET A 113 -1.04 1.10 -1.86
C MET A 113 -1.95 -0.03 -2.33
N PRO A 114 -3.24 -0.01 -1.95
CA PRO A 114 -4.22 -0.91 -2.56
C PRO A 114 -4.29 -0.69 -4.06
N GLN A 115 -4.48 -1.74 -4.84
CA GLN A 115 -4.63 -1.62 -6.29
C GLN A 115 -6.04 -1.21 -6.66
N ILE A 116 -6.17 -0.16 -7.49
CA ILE A 116 -7.47 0.30 -7.99
C ILE A 116 -8.10 -0.77 -8.85
N GLY A 117 -9.39 -1.04 -8.61
CA GLY A 117 -10.11 -2.02 -9.39
C GLY A 117 -9.62 -3.44 -9.22
N GLY A 118 -8.65 -3.66 -8.35
CA GLY A 118 -8.14 -4.99 -8.05
C GLY A 118 -9.20 -5.90 -7.46
N GLY A 119 -10.19 -5.33 -6.79
CA GLY A 119 -11.34 -6.04 -6.29
C GLY A 119 -12.47 -6.17 -7.31
N GLY A 120 -12.37 -5.43 -8.36
CA GLY A 120 -13.35 -5.46 -9.42
C GLY A 120 -13.02 -6.50 -10.45
#